data_52c0797059482e41c3eeb9812834d5cc
#
_entry.id   52c0797059482e41c3eeb9812834d5cc
#
_cell.length_a   1.000
_cell.length_b   1.000
_cell.length_c   1.000
_cell.angle_alpha   90.00
_cell.angle_beta   90.00
_cell.angle_gamma   90.00
#
_symmetry.space_group_name_H-M   'P 1'
#
loop_
_entity.id
_entity.type
_entity.pdbx_description
1 polymer ?
#
loop_
_entity_poly.entity_id
_entity_poly.type
_entity_poly.pdbx_seq_one_letter_code
_entity_poly.pdbx_strand_id
1 'polypeptide(L)'
;MKPTRETDTALVGVERFRAYLMFTALLIAAWVLWSGMFKPLLLGLGAFSCALAGYIAVRMGYFDSRVFALRFSLRVLGFWAWLLKEIVKSSLEVARIVLARDLKLSTQVVEIDASRLSPVDQAVLGNSITLTPGTLTLDASDGRLQVHALTAEGARALEEGEMLRRVAAIHED
;
A
#
# COMPACT_ATOMS: atom_id res chain seq x y z
N MET A 1 28.39 29.18 14.66
CA MET A 1 27.44 29.98 13.86
C MET A 1 26.19 29.11 13.68
N LYS A 2 25.11 29.34 14.49
CA LYS A 2 23.88 28.56 14.42
C LYS A 2 23.09 28.99 13.18
N PRO A 3 22.61 28.06 12.32
CA PRO A 3 21.72 28.45 11.26
C PRO A 3 20.44 29.05 11.83
N THR A 4 20.02 30.17 11.28
CA THR A 4 18.89 30.95 11.77
C THR A 4 17.58 30.20 11.43
N ARG A 5 16.63 30.20 12.36
CA ARG A 5 15.29 29.57 12.27
C ARG A 5 14.50 29.91 10.98
N GLU A 6 14.83 31.02 10.32
CA GLU A 6 14.22 31.47 9.07
C GLU A 6 14.63 30.63 7.86
N THR A 7 15.87 30.13 7.81
CA THR A 7 16.35 29.27 6.73
C THR A 7 15.70 27.87 6.76
N ASP A 8 15.45 27.34 7.96
CA ASP A 8 14.78 26.03 8.11
C ASP A 8 13.31 26.08 7.68
N THR A 9 12.59 27.16 8.00
CA THR A 9 11.18 27.32 7.58
C THR A 9 11.03 27.54 6.09
N ALA A 10 11.96 28.23 5.44
CA ALA A 10 11.96 28.43 3.99
C ALA A 10 12.27 27.12 3.23
N LEU A 11 13.21 26.30 3.71
CA LEU A 11 13.54 25.02 3.12
C LEU A 11 12.37 24.02 3.22
N VAL A 12 11.71 23.96 4.36
CA VAL A 12 10.50 23.14 4.56
C VAL A 12 9.36 23.59 3.62
N GLY A 13 9.22 24.89 3.37
CA GLY A 13 8.24 25.43 2.43
C GLY A 13 8.51 25.02 0.98
N VAL A 14 9.76 25.07 0.54
CA VAL A 14 10.19 24.70 -0.81
C VAL A 14 10.01 23.18 -1.04
N GLU A 15 10.35 22.35 -0.08
CA GLU A 15 10.18 20.89 -0.18
C GLU A 15 8.70 20.49 -0.25
N ARG A 16 7.85 21.11 0.58
CA ARG A 16 6.40 20.92 0.52
C ARG A 16 5.82 21.34 -0.83
N PHE A 17 6.26 22.45 -1.38
CA PHE A 17 5.81 22.94 -2.68
C PHE A 17 6.25 22.01 -3.82
N ARG A 18 7.50 21.51 -3.79
CA ARG A 18 7.96 20.49 -4.75
C ARG A 18 7.16 19.20 -4.65
N ALA A 19 6.90 18.71 -3.44
CA ALA A 19 6.08 17.53 -3.23
C ALA A 19 4.67 17.71 -3.78
N TYR A 20 4.03 18.88 -3.52
CA TYR A 20 2.73 19.23 -4.10
C TYR A 20 2.75 19.21 -5.63
N LEU A 21 3.74 19.86 -6.24
CA LEU A 21 3.84 19.90 -7.70
C LEU A 21 4.04 18.50 -8.31
N MET A 22 4.92 17.69 -7.72
CA MET A 22 5.16 16.32 -8.18
C MET A 22 3.92 15.45 -8.04
N PHE A 23 3.23 15.55 -6.92
CA PHE A 23 1.99 14.79 -6.67
C PHE A 23 0.88 15.22 -7.62
N THR A 24 0.67 16.52 -7.81
CA THR A 24 -0.33 17.05 -8.73
C THR A 24 -0.01 16.66 -10.18
N ALA A 25 1.26 16.72 -10.59
CA ALA A 25 1.70 16.28 -11.91
C ALA A 25 1.44 14.77 -12.12
N LEU A 26 1.72 13.94 -11.10
CA LEU A 26 1.43 12.51 -11.14
C LEU A 26 -0.07 12.25 -11.27
N LEU A 27 -0.91 12.96 -10.51
CA LEU A 27 -2.36 12.85 -10.60
C LEU A 27 -2.88 13.25 -12.00
N ILE A 28 -2.34 14.33 -12.58
CA ILE A 28 -2.70 14.77 -13.94
C ILE A 28 -2.29 13.70 -14.95
N ALA A 29 -1.08 13.17 -14.84
CA ALA A 29 -0.59 12.11 -15.73
C ALA A 29 -1.45 10.86 -15.65
N ALA A 30 -1.78 10.41 -14.42
CA ALA A 30 -2.67 9.28 -14.19
C ALA A 30 -4.08 9.55 -14.74
N TRP A 31 -4.61 10.77 -14.54
CA TRP A 31 -5.93 11.15 -15.03
C TRP A 31 -5.97 11.15 -16.56
N VAL A 32 -4.96 11.73 -17.22
CA VAL A 32 -4.86 11.75 -18.69
C VAL A 32 -4.74 10.34 -19.27
N LEU A 33 -3.92 9.50 -18.64
CA LEU A 33 -3.73 8.10 -19.04
C LEU A 33 -5.04 7.28 -18.95
N TRP A 34 -5.81 7.52 -17.90
CA TRP A 34 -7.04 6.76 -17.65
C TRP A 34 -8.27 7.31 -18.37
N SER A 35 -8.34 8.64 -18.52
CA SER A 35 -9.48 9.31 -19.17
C SER A 35 -9.57 9.03 -20.67
N GLY A 36 -8.44 9.01 -21.39
CA GLY A 36 -8.40 8.85 -22.84
C GLY A 36 -9.15 9.91 -23.65
N MET A 37 -9.69 10.95 -23.00
CA MET A 37 -10.52 11.98 -23.62
C MET A 37 -9.86 13.37 -23.51
N PHE A 38 -9.57 13.97 -24.66
CA PHE A 38 -8.85 15.25 -24.77
C PHE A 38 -9.76 16.45 -25.09
N LYS A 39 -11.01 16.43 -24.64
CA LYS A 39 -11.92 17.59 -24.79
C LYS A 39 -11.51 18.70 -23.82
N PRO A 40 -11.47 19.99 -24.25
CA PRO A 40 -10.99 21.11 -23.41
C PRO A 40 -11.70 21.22 -22.07
N LEU A 41 -13.02 21.02 -22.05
CA LEU A 41 -13.81 21.04 -20.82
C LEU A 41 -13.39 19.94 -19.84
N LEU A 42 -13.17 18.70 -20.34
CA LEU A 42 -12.78 17.57 -19.51
C LEU A 42 -11.34 17.74 -18.98
N LEU A 43 -10.43 18.24 -19.82
CA LEU A 43 -9.07 18.58 -19.41
C LEU A 43 -9.08 19.65 -18.30
N GLY A 44 -9.89 20.69 -18.45
CA GLY A 44 -10.03 21.74 -17.43
C GLY A 44 -10.59 21.21 -16.11
N LEU A 45 -11.64 20.39 -16.15
CA LEU A 45 -12.22 19.76 -14.94
C LEU A 45 -11.25 18.77 -14.30
N GLY A 46 -10.54 17.98 -15.11
CA GLY A 46 -9.52 17.04 -14.63
C GLY A 46 -8.36 17.77 -13.93
N ALA A 47 -7.82 18.81 -14.55
CA ALA A 47 -6.76 19.62 -13.95
C ALA A 47 -7.22 20.27 -12.64
N PHE A 48 -8.43 20.84 -12.61
CA PHE A 48 -9.02 21.41 -11.41
C PHE A 48 -9.17 20.36 -10.29
N SER A 49 -9.70 19.18 -10.61
CA SER A 49 -9.86 18.09 -9.64
C SER A 49 -8.52 17.61 -9.07
N CYS A 50 -7.51 17.46 -9.93
CA CYS A 50 -6.16 17.07 -9.50
C CYS A 50 -5.51 18.15 -8.60
N ALA A 51 -5.66 19.43 -8.95
CA ALA A 51 -5.16 20.53 -8.15
C ALA A 51 -5.85 20.61 -6.79
N LEU A 52 -7.18 20.44 -6.76
CA LEU A 52 -7.98 20.42 -5.53
C LEU A 52 -7.59 19.23 -4.64
N ALA A 53 -7.45 18.04 -5.21
CA ALA A 53 -6.99 16.85 -4.47
C ALA A 53 -5.59 17.06 -3.87
N GLY A 54 -4.67 17.63 -4.64
CA GLY A 54 -3.34 17.99 -4.16
C GLY A 54 -3.38 19.02 -3.02
N TYR A 55 -4.21 20.06 -3.15
CA TYR A 55 -4.39 21.05 -2.10
C TYR A 55 -4.93 20.44 -0.79
N ILE A 56 -5.95 19.57 -0.89
CA ILE A 56 -6.51 18.86 0.27
C ILE A 56 -5.44 17.98 0.92
N ALA A 57 -4.67 17.23 0.13
CA ALA A 57 -3.61 16.36 0.63
C ALA A 57 -2.54 17.16 1.42
N VAL A 58 -2.13 18.32 0.90
CA VAL A 58 -1.20 19.23 1.63
C VAL A 58 -1.81 19.70 2.94
N ARG A 59 -3.07 20.11 2.91
CA ARG A 59 -3.76 20.64 4.10
C ARG A 59 -3.98 19.59 5.17
N MET A 60 -4.17 18.34 4.78
CA MET A 60 -4.28 17.19 5.70
C MET A 60 -2.92 16.72 6.26
N GLY A 61 -1.81 17.37 5.89
CA GLY A 61 -0.48 16.96 6.33
C GLY A 61 0.01 15.65 5.70
N TYR A 62 -0.60 15.21 4.59
CA TYR A 62 -0.25 13.94 3.92
C TYR A 62 1.20 13.91 3.44
N PHE A 63 1.81 15.08 3.23
CA PHE A 63 3.22 15.23 2.85
C PHE A 63 4.17 15.34 4.05
N ASP A 64 3.67 15.16 5.27
CA ASP A 64 4.58 15.07 6.42
C ASP A 64 5.40 13.78 6.31
N SER A 65 6.70 13.92 6.48
CA SER A 65 7.81 13.09 6.01
C SER A 65 7.74 11.56 6.20
N ARG A 66 6.71 11.03 6.85
CA ARG A 66 6.57 9.60 7.14
C ARG A 66 5.81 8.80 6.09
N VAL A 67 4.93 9.44 5.31
CA VAL A 67 4.13 8.74 4.28
C VAL A 67 4.87 8.75 2.93
N PHE A 68 5.62 9.82 2.62
CA PHE A 68 6.48 9.89 1.43
C PHE A 68 7.86 9.21 1.61
N ALA A 69 8.14 8.68 2.78
CA ALA A 69 9.31 7.82 3.03
C ALA A 69 9.17 6.41 2.41
N LEU A 70 8.19 6.18 1.56
CA LEU A 70 8.29 5.15 0.53
C LEU A 70 9.43 5.57 -0.43
N ARG A 71 10.67 5.53 0.09
CA ARG A 71 11.84 5.48 -0.78
C ARG A 71 11.54 4.34 -1.73
N PHE A 72 11.47 4.63 -3.03
CA PHE A 72 11.47 3.64 -4.09
C PHE A 72 12.82 2.91 -4.01
N SER A 73 12.95 2.12 -2.96
CA SER A 73 14.10 1.27 -2.71
C SER A 73 13.95 0.03 -3.58
N LEU A 74 15.04 -0.49 -4.05
CA LEU A 74 15.09 -1.80 -4.70
C LEU A 74 14.43 -2.90 -3.84
N ARG A 75 14.39 -2.71 -2.52
CA ARG A 75 13.68 -3.60 -1.57
C ARG A 75 12.17 -3.60 -1.79
N VAL A 76 11.56 -2.43 -2.06
CA VAL A 76 10.13 -2.31 -2.38
C VAL A 76 9.83 -3.05 -3.68
N LEU A 77 10.65 -2.89 -4.71
CA LEU A 77 10.49 -3.63 -5.97
C LEU A 77 10.65 -5.15 -5.75
N GLY A 78 11.60 -5.55 -4.92
CA GLY A 78 11.80 -6.96 -4.53
C GLY A 78 10.58 -7.53 -3.80
N PHE A 79 9.99 -6.76 -2.89
CA PHE A 79 8.76 -7.14 -2.19
C PHE A 79 7.59 -7.32 -3.17
N TRP A 80 7.38 -6.37 -4.09
CA TRP A 80 6.31 -6.45 -5.09
C TRP A 80 6.48 -7.64 -6.04
N ALA A 81 7.71 -7.92 -6.46
CA ALA A 81 8.00 -9.08 -7.31
C ALA A 81 7.72 -10.40 -6.58
N TRP A 82 8.08 -10.48 -5.30
CA TRP A 82 7.77 -11.63 -4.46
C TRP A 82 6.25 -11.77 -4.22
N LEU A 83 5.56 -10.67 -3.90
CA LEU A 83 4.11 -10.67 -3.69
C LEU A 83 3.37 -11.12 -4.96
N LEU A 84 3.78 -10.64 -6.13
CA LEU A 84 3.21 -11.07 -7.41
C LEU A 84 3.36 -12.59 -7.61
N LYS A 85 4.53 -13.14 -7.30
CA LYS A 85 4.77 -14.59 -7.34
C LYS A 85 3.81 -15.33 -6.40
N GLU A 86 3.61 -14.81 -5.18
CA GLU A 86 2.73 -15.43 -4.19
C GLU A 86 1.26 -15.36 -4.63
N ILE A 87 0.83 -14.23 -5.22
CA ILE A 87 -0.52 -14.07 -5.81
C ILE A 87 -0.75 -15.10 -6.92
N VAL A 88 0.21 -15.30 -7.82
CA VAL A 88 0.07 -16.29 -8.91
C VAL A 88 -0.01 -17.71 -8.35
N LYS A 89 0.85 -18.04 -7.39
CA LYS A 89 0.87 -19.37 -6.75
C LYS A 89 -0.48 -19.66 -6.05
N SER A 90 -0.94 -18.77 -5.20
CA SER A 90 -2.22 -18.92 -4.48
C SER A 90 -3.43 -18.88 -5.41
N SER A 91 -3.40 -18.10 -6.50
CA SER A 91 -4.43 -18.15 -7.54
C SER A 91 -4.58 -19.54 -8.16
N LEU A 92 -3.45 -20.21 -8.45
CA LEU A 92 -3.46 -21.56 -8.98
C LEU A 92 -3.96 -22.59 -7.95
N GLU A 93 -3.61 -22.39 -6.67
CA GLU A 93 -4.10 -23.26 -5.59
C GLU A 93 -5.61 -23.14 -5.41
N VAL A 94 -6.14 -21.90 -5.34
CA VAL A 94 -7.58 -21.66 -5.25
C VAL A 94 -8.31 -22.18 -6.50
N ALA A 95 -7.75 -21.96 -7.71
CA ALA A 95 -8.34 -22.50 -8.94
C ALA A 95 -8.41 -24.03 -8.91
N ARG A 96 -7.39 -24.73 -8.41
CA ARG A 96 -7.41 -26.19 -8.26
C ARG A 96 -8.49 -26.63 -7.28
N ILE A 97 -8.68 -25.91 -6.17
CA ILE A 97 -9.75 -26.20 -5.20
C ILE A 97 -11.13 -26.05 -5.85
N VAL A 98 -11.36 -24.95 -6.58
CA VAL A 98 -12.64 -24.66 -7.25
C VAL A 98 -12.96 -25.69 -8.36
N LEU A 99 -11.94 -26.18 -9.05
CA LEU A 99 -12.08 -27.18 -10.12
C LEU A 99 -12.11 -28.62 -9.59
N ALA A 100 -11.81 -28.85 -8.31
CA ALA A 100 -11.85 -30.16 -7.72
C ALA A 100 -13.29 -30.67 -7.58
N ARG A 101 -13.51 -31.99 -7.80
CA ARG A 101 -14.81 -32.61 -7.61
C ARG A 101 -15.28 -32.62 -6.15
N ASP A 102 -14.33 -32.75 -5.22
CA ASP A 102 -14.57 -32.74 -3.78
C ASP A 102 -13.96 -31.47 -3.17
N LEU A 103 -14.82 -30.53 -2.81
CA LEU A 103 -14.43 -29.27 -2.16
C LEU A 103 -14.04 -29.55 -0.68
N LYS A 104 -12.77 -29.76 -0.41
CA LYS A 104 -12.23 -29.87 0.94
C LYS A 104 -11.81 -28.49 1.44
N LEU A 105 -12.77 -27.69 1.86
CA LEU A 105 -12.51 -26.40 2.48
C LEU A 105 -12.31 -26.61 4.00
N SER A 106 -11.28 -25.95 4.53
CA SER A 106 -10.95 -25.91 5.95
C SER A 106 -10.68 -24.47 6.35
N THR A 107 -11.76 -23.70 6.38
CA THR A 107 -11.69 -22.26 6.67
C THR A 107 -11.33 -22.01 8.13
N GLN A 108 -10.43 -21.07 8.37
CA GLN A 108 -9.98 -20.67 9.70
C GLN A 108 -9.84 -19.16 9.78
N VAL A 109 -10.00 -18.63 10.98
CA VAL A 109 -9.65 -17.25 11.30
C VAL A 109 -8.41 -17.29 12.18
N VAL A 110 -7.36 -16.61 11.73
CA VAL A 110 -6.09 -16.49 12.45
C VAL A 110 -5.85 -15.04 12.85
N GLU A 111 -5.17 -14.84 13.96
CA GLU A 111 -4.77 -13.52 14.44
C GLU A 111 -3.26 -13.36 14.28
N ILE A 112 -2.84 -12.28 13.61
CA ILE A 112 -1.44 -11.96 13.36
C ILE A 112 -1.06 -10.75 14.20
N ASP A 113 -0.03 -10.89 15.03
CA ASP A 113 0.53 -9.79 15.80
C ASP A 113 1.45 -8.94 14.91
N ALA A 114 0.97 -7.78 14.55
CA ALA A 114 1.67 -6.76 13.77
C ALA A 114 2.00 -5.51 14.61
N SER A 115 1.93 -5.59 15.95
CA SER A 115 2.12 -4.45 16.86
C SER A 115 3.50 -3.78 16.74
N ARG A 116 4.50 -4.51 16.24
CA ARG A 116 5.86 -4.00 15.99
C ARG A 116 5.98 -3.23 14.67
N LEU A 117 5.00 -3.36 13.79
CA LEU A 117 4.99 -2.65 12.51
C LEU A 117 4.44 -1.23 12.67
N SER A 118 4.91 -0.31 11.82
CA SER A 118 4.30 1.01 11.72
C SER A 118 2.84 0.89 11.22
N PRO A 119 1.96 1.87 11.49
CA PRO A 119 0.58 1.85 10.95
C PRO A 119 0.52 1.71 9.42
N VAL A 120 1.50 2.27 8.70
CA VAL A 120 1.61 2.13 7.25
C VAL A 120 1.96 0.70 6.86
N ASP A 121 2.91 0.08 7.55
CA ASP A 121 3.31 -1.31 7.29
C ASP A 121 2.20 -2.29 7.65
N GLN A 122 1.42 -2.03 8.70
CA GLN A 122 0.24 -2.81 9.03
C GLN A 122 -0.79 -2.75 7.89
N ALA A 123 -1.01 -1.57 7.31
CA ALA A 123 -1.88 -1.41 6.15
C ALA A 123 -1.32 -2.13 4.90
N VAL A 124 -0.01 -2.06 4.66
CA VAL A 124 0.64 -2.80 3.57
C VAL A 124 0.50 -4.30 3.76
N LEU A 125 0.69 -4.80 5.00
CA LEU A 125 0.53 -6.22 5.33
C LEU A 125 -0.91 -6.69 5.10
N GLY A 126 -1.89 -5.99 5.66
CA GLY A 126 -3.30 -6.34 5.52
C GLY A 126 -3.79 -6.34 4.07
N ASN A 127 -3.36 -5.34 3.28
CA ASN A 127 -3.65 -5.29 1.85
C ASN A 127 -2.96 -6.42 1.09
N SER A 128 -1.70 -6.74 1.39
CA SER A 128 -0.95 -7.82 0.74
C SER A 128 -1.58 -9.19 1.01
N ILE A 129 -2.05 -9.43 2.24
CA ILE A 129 -2.80 -10.63 2.61
C ILE A 129 -4.10 -10.70 1.79
N THR A 130 -4.85 -9.61 1.70
CA THR A 130 -6.12 -9.57 0.95
C THR A 130 -5.93 -9.71 -0.56
N LEU A 131 -4.81 -9.22 -1.11
CA LEU A 131 -4.46 -9.42 -2.52
C LEU A 131 -4.09 -10.87 -2.85
N THR A 132 -3.74 -11.67 -1.84
CA THR A 132 -3.39 -13.08 -2.03
C THR A 132 -4.66 -13.93 -2.01
N PRO A 133 -5.06 -14.57 -3.13
CA PRO A 133 -6.26 -15.41 -3.19
C PRO A 133 -6.31 -16.48 -2.10
N GLY A 134 -7.49 -16.63 -1.50
CA GLY A 134 -7.68 -17.58 -0.38
C GLY A 134 -7.46 -17.00 1.00
N THR A 135 -7.07 -15.70 1.09
CA THR A 135 -6.94 -15.00 2.37
C THR A 135 -7.63 -13.64 2.32
N LEU A 136 -8.21 -13.20 3.43
CA LEU A 136 -8.91 -11.94 3.57
C LEU A 136 -8.68 -11.34 4.96
N THR A 137 -8.16 -10.15 5.03
CA THR A 137 -8.08 -9.39 6.27
C THR A 137 -9.46 -8.89 6.65
N LEU A 138 -9.98 -9.31 7.79
CA LEU A 138 -11.30 -8.96 8.30
C LEU A 138 -11.27 -7.69 9.14
N ASP A 139 -10.23 -7.55 9.97
CA ASP A 139 -10.05 -6.41 10.86
C ASP A 139 -8.55 -6.11 11.06
N ALA A 140 -8.25 -4.85 11.32
CA ALA A 140 -6.92 -4.38 11.64
C ALA A 140 -7.02 -3.33 12.75
N SER A 141 -6.93 -3.75 13.99
CA SER A 141 -7.07 -2.90 15.17
C SER A 141 -6.02 -3.26 16.22
N ASP A 142 -5.58 -2.26 16.97
CA ASP A 142 -4.64 -2.41 18.11
C ASP A 142 -3.34 -3.17 17.78
N GLY A 143 -2.86 -3.04 16.53
CA GLY A 143 -1.65 -3.73 16.07
C GLY A 143 -1.86 -5.21 15.77
N ARG A 144 -3.10 -5.68 15.69
CA ARG A 144 -3.46 -7.05 15.36
C ARG A 144 -4.27 -7.08 14.07
N LEU A 145 -4.02 -8.09 13.25
CA LEU A 145 -4.81 -8.35 12.05
C LEU A 145 -5.56 -9.67 12.25
N GLN A 146 -6.88 -9.62 12.10
CA GLN A 146 -7.71 -10.82 11.97
C GLN A 146 -7.84 -11.18 10.51
N VAL A 147 -7.45 -12.39 10.17
CA VAL A 147 -7.40 -12.87 8.79
C VAL A 147 -8.19 -14.15 8.64
N HIS A 148 -9.11 -14.16 7.69
CA HIS A 148 -9.79 -15.37 7.26
C HIS A 148 -8.93 -16.07 6.20
N ALA A 149 -8.62 -17.34 6.43
CA ALA A 149 -7.95 -18.22 5.47
C ALA A 149 -8.92 -19.31 4.97
N LEU A 150 -8.93 -19.53 3.66
CA LEU A 150 -9.79 -20.50 3.00
C LEU A 150 -9.38 -21.95 3.31
N THR A 151 -8.10 -22.16 3.61
CA THR A 151 -7.51 -23.49 3.88
C THR A 151 -6.64 -23.47 5.14
N ALA A 152 -6.50 -24.61 5.78
CA ALA A 152 -5.58 -24.77 6.92
C ALA A 152 -4.12 -24.54 6.52
N GLU A 153 -3.75 -24.81 5.26
CA GLU A 153 -2.40 -24.53 4.75
C GLU A 153 -2.17 -23.04 4.62
N GLY A 154 -3.14 -22.28 4.09
CA GLY A 154 -3.09 -20.82 4.03
C GLY A 154 -2.99 -20.19 5.44
N ALA A 155 -3.73 -20.73 6.42
CA ALA A 155 -3.64 -20.29 7.81
C ALA A 155 -2.22 -20.49 8.38
N ARG A 156 -1.64 -21.66 8.21
CA ARG A 156 -0.27 -21.96 8.65
C ARG A 156 0.78 -21.07 7.99
N ALA A 157 0.66 -20.85 6.68
CA ALA A 157 1.58 -19.96 5.96
C ALA A 157 1.54 -18.51 6.51
N LEU A 158 0.38 -18.04 6.95
CA LEU A 158 0.24 -16.75 7.62
C LEU A 158 0.90 -16.76 9.02
N GLU A 159 0.70 -17.81 9.80
CA GLU A 159 1.31 -17.99 11.13
C GLU A 159 2.84 -18.11 11.06
N GLU A 160 3.40 -18.71 10.00
CA GLU A 160 4.84 -18.73 9.72
C GLU A 160 5.44 -17.33 9.55
N GLY A 161 4.61 -16.33 9.21
CA GLY A 161 4.93 -14.92 9.22
C GLY A 161 5.94 -14.48 8.16
N GLU A 162 6.09 -15.19 7.06
CA GLU A 162 7.02 -14.76 5.99
C GLU A 162 6.62 -13.40 5.42
N MET A 163 5.34 -13.18 5.14
CA MET A 163 4.84 -11.91 4.62
C MET A 163 5.08 -10.77 5.61
N LEU A 164 4.85 -11.00 6.90
CA LEU A 164 5.12 -10.02 7.95
C LEU A 164 6.60 -9.63 8.00
N ARG A 165 7.51 -10.61 7.97
CA ARG A 165 8.96 -10.35 7.94
C ARG A 165 9.38 -9.55 6.70
N ARG A 166 8.79 -9.83 5.54
CA ARG A 166 9.10 -9.12 4.30
C ARG A 166 8.59 -7.69 4.30
N VAL A 167 7.42 -7.45 4.89
CA VAL A 167 6.89 -6.09 5.07
C VAL A 167 7.78 -5.31 6.04
N ALA A 168 8.17 -5.91 7.18
CA ALA A 168 9.08 -5.28 8.13
C ALA A 168 10.41 -4.87 7.46
N ALA A 169 10.97 -5.73 6.61
CA ALA A 169 12.23 -5.48 5.92
C ALA A 169 12.17 -4.35 4.85
N ILE A 170 10.99 -3.84 4.50
CA ILE A 170 10.86 -2.72 3.56
C ILE A 170 11.49 -1.44 4.14
N HIS A 171 11.33 -1.22 5.45
CA HIS A 171 11.74 0.01 6.15
C HIS A 171 12.90 -0.20 7.15
N GLU A 172 13.45 -1.41 7.26
CA GLU A 172 14.68 -1.63 8.01
C GLU A 172 15.85 -0.99 7.25
N ASP A 173 16.46 0.07 7.84
CA ASP A 173 17.69 0.73 7.36
C ASP A 173 18.92 -0.16 7.57
#